data_c06004452a67bae89cd100864c412e15
#
_entry.id   c06004452a67bae89cd100864c412e15
#
_cell.length_a   1.000
_cell.length_b   1.000
_cell.length_c   1.000
_cell.angle_alpha   90.00
_cell.angle_beta   90.00
_cell.angle_gamma   90.00
#
_symmetry.space_group_name_H-M   'P 1'
#
loop_
_entity.id
_entity.type
_entity.pdbx_description
1 polymer ?
#
loop_
_entity_poly.entity_id
_entity_poly.type
_entity_poly.pdbx_seq_one_letter_code
_entity_poly.pdbx_strand_id
1 'polypeptide(L)'
;MMSNQLVPDIHKQAVFHASIEKVWEAVATSEGIAAWFMPNDFRSEIGCEFTLQSPFGPSPCKVIELDVPHRLAFSWDTSGWIVTFELKELSAEKTEFTLIHSGWGAPEETVSKAGEKQADVRNRMNGGWETIVNQKLRQAVEG
;
A
#
# COMPACT_ATOMS: atom_id res chain seq x y z
N MET A 1 7.09 -12.87 28.86
CA MET A 1 6.72 -12.71 28.47
C MET A 1 6.38 -12.46 27.57
N MET A 2 6.30 -12.38 27.07
CA MET A 2 6.01 -12.17 26.28
C MET A 2 5.59 -12.01 25.34
N SER A 3 5.65 -12.15 25.39
CA SER A 3 5.68 -11.98 24.26
C SER A 3 4.70 -12.26 23.14
N ASN A 4 3.52 -11.70 23.18
CA ASN A 4 2.52 -11.76 22.15
C ASN A 4 2.58 -10.53 21.24
N GLN A 5 3.76 -9.91 21.17
CA GLN A 5 3.90 -8.74 20.33
C GLN A 5 3.88 -9.13 18.86
N LEU A 6 3.03 -8.46 18.09
CA LEU A 6 3.03 -8.60 16.65
C LEU A 6 4.06 -7.66 16.03
N VAL A 7 4.47 -7.96 14.82
CA VAL A 7 5.33 -7.05 14.05
C VAL A 7 4.56 -5.75 13.83
N PRO A 8 5.16 -4.58 14.10
CA PRO A 8 4.43 -3.31 13.98
C PRO A 8 4.10 -2.97 12.54
N ASP A 9 3.04 -2.17 12.38
CA ASP A 9 2.63 -1.68 11.07
C ASP A 9 3.75 -0.85 10.43
N ILE A 10 3.76 -0.84 9.11
CA ILE A 10 4.62 0.08 8.36
C ILE A 10 3.83 1.36 8.16
N HIS A 11 4.42 2.51 8.51
CA HIS A 11 3.85 3.83 8.27
C HIS A 11 4.81 4.64 7.41
N LYS A 12 4.32 5.16 6.30
CA LYS A 12 5.08 6.09 5.45
C LYS A 12 4.22 7.31 5.19
N GLN A 13 4.82 8.48 5.24
CA GLN A 13 4.12 9.74 5.05
C GLN A 13 4.95 10.64 4.16
N ALA A 14 4.31 11.30 3.22
CA ALA A 14 4.98 12.21 2.29
C ALA A 14 4.03 13.33 1.90
N VAL A 15 4.59 14.49 1.59
CA VAL A 15 3.81 15.59 1.03
C VAL A 15 4.17 15.70 -0.45
N PHE A 16 3.16 15.62 -1.31
CA PHE A 16 3.34 15.71 -2.75
C PHE A 16 2.83 17.07 -3.26
N HIS A 17 3.57 17.64 -4.20
CA HIS A 17 3.17 18.88 -4.88
C HIS A 17 2.24 18.55 -6.04
N ALA A 18 1.03 18.12 -5.69
CA ALA A 18 0.00 17.72 -6.65
C ALA A 18 -1.37 17.82 -5.96
N SER A 19 -2.42 18.04 -6.75
CA SER A 19 -3.77 18.10 -6.23
C SER A 19 -4.20 16.76 -5.66
N ILE A 20 -5.17 16.78 -4.75
CA ILE A 20 -5.68 15.54 -4.16
C ILE A 20 -6.28 14.63 -5.24
N GLU A 21 -6.91 15.20 -6.27
CA GLU A 21 -7.46 14.44 -7.38
C GLU A 21 -6.37 13.72 -8.16
N LYS A 22 -5.24 14.38 -8.40
CA LYS A 22 -4.14 13.77 -9.13
C LYS A 22 -3.49 12.64 -8.33
N VAL A 23 -3.31 12.82 -7.03
CA VAL A 23 -2.76 11.77 -6.17
C VAL A 23 -3.74 10.61 -6.08
N TRP A 24 -5.03 10.90 -5.94
CA TRP A 24 -6.06 9.86 -5.90
C TRP A 24 -6.06 9.02 -7.18
N GLU A 25 -5.97 9.67 -8.33
CA GLU A 25 -5.91 8.96 -9.60
C GLU A 25 -4.69 8.03 -9.68
N ALA A 26 -3.57 8.43 -9.10
CA ALA A 26 -2.36 7.60 -9.08
C ALA A 26 -2.50 6.39 -8.16
N VAL A 27 -3.24 6.49 -7.06
CA VAL A 27 -3.33 5.41 -6.07
C VAL A 27 -4.62 4.60 -6.15
N ALA A 28 -5.61 5.05 -6.90
CA ALA A 28 -6.94 4.42 -6.92
C ALA A 28 -7.46 4.13 -8.33
N THR A 29 -6.55 3.90 -9.28
CA THR A 29 -6.88 3.39 -10.61
C THR A 29 -5.89 2.32 -10.99
N SER A 30 -6.30 1.42 -11.88
CA SER A 30 -5.41 0.35 -12.34
C SER A 30 -4.16 0.91 -13.02
N GLU A 31 -4.35 1.86 -13.93
CA GLU A 31 -3.23 2.50 -14.65
C GLU A 31 -2.32 3.25 -13.71
N GLY A 32 -2.90 3.98 -12.74
CA GLY A 32 -2.12 4.73 -11.76
C GLY A 32 -1.25 3.81 -10.91
N ILE A 33 -1.85 2.77 -10.35
CA ILE A 33 -1.13 1.82 -9.50
C ILE A 33 -0.02 1.11 -10.29
N ALA A 34 -0.29 0.76 -11.54
CA ALA A 34 0.72 0.09 -12.38
C ALA A 34 1.93 0.99 -12.64
N ALA A 35 1.73 2.31 -12.66
CA ALA A 35 2.81 3.25 -12.97
C ALA A 35 3.87 3.34 -11.87
N TRP A 36 3.48 3.11 -10.61
CA TRP A 36 4.42 3.26 -9.50
C TRP A 36 4.56 2.00 -8.63
N PHE A 37 3.68 1.04 -8.78
CA PHE A 37 3.67 -0.16 -7.92
C PHE A 37 3.77 -1.45 -8.74
N MET A 38 2.65 -2.02 -9.18
CA MET A 38 2.62 -3.29 -9.91
C MET A 38 1.50 -3.33 -10.94
N PRO A 39 1.65 -4.10 -12.02
CA PRO A 39 0.53 -4.37 -12.93
C PRO A 39 -0.63 -4.99 -12.15
N ASN A 40 -1.86 -4.64 -12.49
CA ASN A 40 -3.04 -5.06 -11.74
C ASN A 40 -4.32 -4.89 -12.56
N ASP A 41 -5.41 -5.44 -12.05
CA ASP A 41 -6.74 -5.27 -12.62
C ASP A 41 -7.69 -4.58 -11.63
N PHE A 42 -7.15 -3.70 -10.79
CA PHE A 42 -7.91 -2.94 -9.79
C PHE A 42 -9.06 -2.15 -10.40
N ARG A 43 -10.18 -2.11 -9.67
CA ARG A 43 -11.29 -1.21 -9.95
C ARG A 43 -11.69 -0.50 -8.66
N SER A 44 -12.08 0.77 -8.78
CA SER A 44 -12.43 1.62 -7.63
C SER A 44 -13.86 1.34 -7.17
N GLU A 45 -14.06 0.15 -6.61
CA GLU A 45 -15.36 -0.30 -6.11
C GLU A 45 -15.16 -1.10 -4.83
N ILE A 46 -16.00 -0.86 -3.82
CA ILE A 46 -15.99 -1.65 -2.58
C ILE A 46 -16.28 -3.11 -2.93
N GLY A 47 -15.50 -4.01 -2.35
CA GLY A 47 -15.66 -5.43 -2.58
C GLY A 47 -15.01 -5.94 -3.86
N CYS A 48 -14.43 -5.05 -4.66
CA CYS A 48 -13.74 -5.47 -5.88
C CYS A 48 -12.57 -6.38 -5.53
N GLU A 49 -12.54 -7.57 -6.12
CA GLU A 49 -11.41 -8.48 -6.03
C GLU A 49 -10.49 -8.20 -7.20
N PHE A 50 -9.21 -8.03 -6.93
CA PHE A 50 -8.24 -7.73 -7.96
C PHE A 50 -6.92 -8.44 -7.66
N THR A 51 -6.02 -8.44 -8.63
CA THR A 51 -4.75 -9.13 -8.51
C THR A 51 -3.60 -8.16 -8.76
N LEU A 52 -2.60 -8.18 -7.88
CA LEU A 52 -1.33 -7.50 -8.09
C LEU A 52 -0.34 -8.51 -8.63
N GLN A 53 0.35 -8.18 -9.72
CA GLN A 53 1.32 -9.06 -10.36
C GLN A 53 2.69 -8.84 -9.71
N SER A 54 2.97 -9.56 -8.64
CA SER A 54 4.23 -9.42 -7.90
C SER A 54 5.31 -10.36 -8.46
N PRO A 55 6.59 -10.10 -8.12
CA PRO A 55 7.69 -11.02 -8.51
C PRO A 55 7.51 -12.43 -7.96
N PHE A 56 6.72 -12.59 -6.90
CA PHE A 56 6.45 -13.90 -6.29
C PHE A 56 5.20 -14.57 -6.87
N GLY A 57 4.61 -13.97 -7.91
CA GLY A 57 3.40 -14.45 -8.53
C GLY A 57 2.20 -13.56 -8.25
N PRO A 58 1.02 -13.89 -8.79
CA PRO A 58 -0.16 -13.06 -8.59
C PRO A 58 -0.58 -13.06 -7.12
N SER A 59 -0.90 -11.87 -6.60
CA SER A 59 -1.37 -11.69 -5.23
C SER A 59 -2.84 -11.27 -5.25
N PRO A 60 -3.75 -12.09 -4.67
CA PRO A 60 -5.16 -11.73 -4.63
C PRO A 60 -5.39 -10.61 -3.61
N CYS A 61 -6.22 -9.64 -3.99
CA CYS A 61 -6.53 -8.48 -3.16
C CYS A 61 -8.02 -8.19 -3.22
N LYS A 62 -8.51 -7.43 -2.23
CA LYS A 62 -9.92 -7.04 -2.19
C LYS A 62 -10.05 -5.64 -1.59
N VAL A 63 -10.81 -4.77 -2.25
CA VAL A 63 -11.09 -3.44 -1.73
C VAL A 63 -12.04 -3.55 -0.54
N ILE A 64 -11.61 -3.10 0.63
CA ILE A 64 -12.39 -3.19 1.86
C ILE A 64 -12.87 -1.85 2.37
N GLU A 65 -12.21 -0.74 2.00
CA GLU A 65 -12.64 0.62 2.33
C GLU A 65 -12.43 1.51 1.12
N LEU A 66 -13.36 2.42 0.87
CA LEU A 66 -13.25 3.35 -0.24
C LEU A 66 -14.03 4.62 0.11
N ASP A 67 -13.29 5.71 0.34
CA ASP A 67 -13.84 7.04 0.60
C ASP A 67 -13.11 8.02 -0.31
N VAL A 68 -13.67 8.24 -1.48
CA VAL A 68 -13.06 9.08 -2.53
C VAL A 68 -13.12 10.55 -2.12
N PRO A 69 -12.04 11.31 -2.23
CA PRO A 69 -10.68 10.95 -2.61
C PRO A 69 -9.72 10.86 -1.41
N HIS A 70 -10.20 10.41 -0.26
CA HIS A 70 -9.47 10.52 1.01
C HIS A 70 -8.89 9.21 1.51
N ARG A 71 -9.52 8.07 1.21
CA ARG A 71 -9.09 6.82 1.83
C ARG A 71 -9.42 5.62 0.94
N LEU A 72 -8.43 4.74 0.80
CA LEU A 72 -8.57 3.45 0.13
C LEU A 72 -7.85 2.41 0.97
N ALA A 73 -8.52 1.31 1.29
CA ALA A 73 -7.87 0.19 1.93
C ALA A 73 -8.22 -1.10 1.21
N PHE A 74 -7.22 -1.97 1.05
CA PHE A 74 -7.46 -3.27 0.44
C PHE A 74 -6.67 -4.35 1.19
N SER A 75 -7.23 -5.56 1.21
CA SER A 75 -6.50 -6.73 1.71
C SER A 75 -5.51 -7.16 0.62
N TRP A 76 -4.33 -7.59 1.04
CA TRP A 76 -3.26 -8.00 0.13
C TRP A 76 -2.85 -9.42 0.46
N ASP A 77 -3.05 -10.33 -0.50
CA ASP A 77 -2.77 -11.75 -0.35
C ASP A 77 -3.67 -12.39 0.72
N THR A 78 -3.30 -13.56 1.20
CA THR A 78 -4.14 -14.37 2.09
C THR A 78 -3.64 -14.42 3.53
N SER A 79 -2.55 -13.72 3.83
CA SER A 79 -1.93 -13.76 5.16
C SER A 79 -2.41 -12.69 6.13
N GLY A 80 -3.42 -11.91 5.73
CA GLY A 80 -4.02 -10.92 6.61
C GLY A 80 -3.52 -9.49 6.43
N TRP A 81 -2.63 -9.25 5.49
CA TRP A 81 -2.12 -7.90 5.24
C TRP A 81 -3.21 -6.98 4.73
N ILE A 82 -3.18 -5.74 5.24
CA ILE A 82 -4.06 -4.67 4.77
C ILE A 82 -3.18 -3.47 4.43
N VAL A 83 -3.38 -2.93 3.24
CA VAL A 83 -2.69 -1.72 2.79
C VAL A 83 -3.71 -0.60 2.74
N THR A 84 -3.40 0.52 3.40
CA THR A 84 -4.29 1.69 3.45
C THR A 84 -3.55 2.90 2.90
N PHE A 85 -4.23 3.64 2.02
CA PHE A 85 -3.76 4.93 1.53
C PHE A 85 -4.70 6.00 2.07
N GLU A 86 -4.14 7.03 2.71
CA GLU A 86 -4.91 8.17 3.20
C GLU A 86 -4.37 9.44 2.58
N LEU A 87 -5.27 10.28 2.09
CA LEU A 87 -4.92 11.54 1.46
C LEU A 87 -5.57 12.69 2.21
N LYS A 88 -4.77 13.71 2.50
CA LYS A 88 -5.25 14.92 3.14
C LYS A 88 -4.88 16.11 2.27
N GLU A 89 -5.87 16.85 1.81
CA GLU A 89 -5.63 18.06 1.01
C GLU A 89 -5.08 19.15 1.91
N LEU A 90 -3.87 19.62 1.60
CA LEU A 90 -3.25 20.72 2.31
C LEU A 90 -3.48 22.05 1.59
N SER A 91 -3.55 22.01 0.28
CA SER A 91 -3.88 23.15 -0.57
C SER A 91 -4.30 22.62 -1.94
N ALA A 92 -4.65 23.52 -2.87
CA ALA A 92 -5.10 23.11 -4.20
C ALA A 92 -4.07 22.27 -4.95
N GLU A 93 -2.77 22.43 -4.61
CA GLU A 93 -1.69 21.73 -5.31
C GLU A 93 -0.74 21.02 -4.35
N LYS A 94 -1.21 20.70 -3.15
CA LYS A 94 -0.38 20.01 -2.16
C LYS A 94 -1.22 19.03 -1.37
N THR A 95 -0.78 17.77 -1.33
CA THR A 95 -1.50 16.69 -0.68
C THR A 95 -0.56 15.90 0.22
N GLU A 96 -1.01 15.64 1.45
CA GLU A 96 -0.30 14.74 2.35
C GLU A 96 -0.79 13.32 2.11
N PHE A 97 0.17 12.43 1.84
CA PHE A 97 -0.10 11.02 1.58
C PHE A 97 0.41 10.18 2.75
N THR A 98 -0.42 9.27 3.24
CA THR A 98 -0.02 8.32 4.29
C THR A 98 -0.27 6.90 3.80
N LEU A 99 0.74 6.06 3.94
CA LEU A 99 0.64 4.62 3.68
C LEU A 99 0.72 3.87 5.00
N ILE A 100 -0.20 2.93 5.19
CA ILE A 100 -0.18 2.02 6.33
C ILE A 100 -0.25 0.60 5.79
N HIS A 101 0.75 -0.21 6.12
CA HIS A 101 0.76 -1.64 5.79
C HIS A 101 0.66 -2.41 7.10
N SER A 102 -0.51 -2.93 7.37
CA SER A 102 -0.85 -3.58 8.64
C SER A 102 -1.16 -5.06 8.44
N GLY A 103 -1.52 -5.74 9.54
CA GLY A 103 -1.89 -7.16 9.49
C GLY A 103 -0.70 -8.09 9.58
N TRP A 104 0.43 -7.61 10.08
CA TRP A 104 1.60 -8.44 10.31
C TRP A 104 1.36 -9.39 11.48
N GLY A 105 1.91 -10.60 11.40
CA GLY A 105 1.81 -11.59 12.47
C GLY A 105 2.96 -11.49 13.46
N ALA A 106 3.21 -12.58 14.18
CA ALA A 106 4.31 -12.64 15.13
C ALA A 106 5.65 -12.65 14.39
N PRO A 107 6.73 -12.08 14.99
CA PRO A 107 8.02 -11.93 14.30
C PRO A 107 8.61 -13.24 13.77
N GLU A 108 8.39 -14.33 14.49
CA GLU A 108 8.96 -15.64 14.13
C GLU A 108 8.08 -16.44 13.18
N GLU A 109 6.86 -16.02 12.93
CA GLU A 109 5.99 -16.70 11.98
C GLU A 109 6.52 -16.49 10.55
N THR A 110 6.34 -17.53 9.73
CA THR A 110 6.79 -17.48 8.34
C THR A 110 5.70 -16.88 7.45
N VAL A 111 6.12 -15.98 6.56
CA VAL A 111 5.24 -15.50 5.48
C VAL A 111 5.24 -16.59 4.41
N SER A 112 4.12 -17.27 4.24
CA SER A 112 4.06 -18.46 3.39
C SER A 112 4.57 -18.25 1.97
N LYS A 113 4.22 -17.13 1.35
CA LYS A 113 4.63 -16.84 -0.02
C LYS A 113 6.13 -16.59 -0.16
N ALA A 114 6.74 -15.95 0.83
CA ALA A 114 8.17 -15.60 0.80
C ALA A 114 9.04 -16.68 1.46
N GLY A 115 8.48 -17.54 2.30
CA GLY A 115 9.24 -18.54 3.05
C GLY A 115 10.17 -17.94 4.10
N GLU A 116 9.93 -16.69 4.48
CA GLU A 116 10.77 -15.94 5.44
C GLU A 116 9.95 -15.49 6.64
N LYS A 117 10.63 -15.13 7.72
CA LYS A 117 9.97 -14.66 8.95
C LYS A 117 9.28 -13.32 8.73
N GLN A 118 8.16 -13.10 9.43
CA GLN A 118 7.39 -11.85 9.37
C GLN A 118 8.28 -10.64 9.62
N ALA A 119 9.13 -10.70 10.65
CA ALA A 119 10.01 -9.57 10.99
C ALA A 119 10.97 -9.22 9.84
N ASP A 120 11.53 -10.23 9.18
CA ASP A 120 12.47 -10.01 8.09
C ASP A 120 11.78 -9.45 6.85
N VAL A 121 10.61 -9.99 6.50
CA VAL A 121 9.83 -9.51 5.37
C VAL A 121 9.38 -8.07 5.62
N ARG A 122 8.90 -7.77 6.83
CA ARG A 122 8.45 -6.42 7.19
C ARG A 122 9.59 -5.41 7.05
N ASN A 123 10.79 -5.76 7.54
CA ASN A 123 11.93 -4.84 7.46
C ASN A 123 12.33 -4.57 6.01
N ARG A 124 12.30 -5.59 5.16
CA ARG A 124 12.59 -5.43 3.74
C ARG A 124 11.53 -4.58 3.05
N MET A 125 10.26 -4.82 3.34
CA MET A 125 9.16 -4.04 2.76
C MET A 125 9.14 -2.62 3.28
N ASN A 126 9.55 -2.39 4.52
CA ASN A 126 9.68 -1.04 5.05
C ASN A 126 10.64 -0.20 4.19
N GLY A 127 11.80 -0.76 3.85
CA GLY A 127 12.74 -0.10 2.94
C GLY A 127 12.20 0.03 1.53
N GLY A 128 11.51 -1.00 1.05
CA GLY A 128 10.87 -0.97 -0.27
C GLY A 128 9.81 0.11 -0.38
N TRP A 129 8.93 0.21 0.61
CA TRP A 129 7.89 1.25 0.63
C TRP A 129 8.50 2.65 0.66
N GLU A 130 9.61 2.83 1.40
CA GLU A 130 10.31 4.12 1.43
C GLU A 130 10.71 4.57 0.03
N THR A 131 11.33 3.68 -0.74
CA THR A 131 11.73 3.97 -2.12
C THR A 131 10.53 4.17 -3.04
N ILE A 132 9.53 3.30 -2.92
CA ILE A 132 8.34 3.37 -3.77
C ILE A 132 7.60 4.68 -3.55
N VAL A 133 7.35 5.07 -2.31
CA VAL A 133 6.61 6.30 -2.00
C VAL A 133 7.41 7.55 -2.37
N ASN A 134 8.68 7.61 -1.96
CA ASN A 134 9.47 8.84 -2.12
C ASN A 134 10.07 9.03 -3.50
N GLN A 135 10.16 7.98 -4.30
CA GLN A 135 10.71 8.08 -5.66
C GLN A 135 9.67 7.77 -6.72
N LYS A 136 9.11 6.57 -6.71
CA LYS A 136 8.23 6.14 -7.79
C LYS A 136 6.87 6.83 -7.76
N LEU A 137 6.21 6.87 -6.61
CA LEU A 137 4.91 7.53 -6.50
C LEU A 137 5.07 9.05 -6.66
N ARG A 138 6.10 9.62 -6.04
CA ARG A 138 6.37 11.05 -6.19
C ARG A 138 6.55 11.42 -7.65
N GLN A 139 7.32 10.65 -8.39
CA GLN A 139 7.54 10.91 -9.82
C GLN A 139 6.22 10.78 -10.61
N ALA A 140 5.37 9.82 -10.24
CA ALA A 140 4.09 9.63 -10.91
C ALA A 140 3.14 10.81 -10.73
N VAL A 141 3.17 11.46 -9.55
CA VAL A 141 2.24 12.57 -9.25
C VAL A 141 2.84 13.95 -9.47
N GLU A 142 4.15 14.11 -9.40
CA GLU A 142 4.83 15.40 -9.56
C GLU A 142 5.55 15.52 -10.89
N GLY A 143 5.87 14.41 -11.50
CA GLY A 143 6.56 14.37 -12.78
C GLY A 143 5.62 14.60 -13.96
#